data_cdf2b715ce99d0133c74730e54e7ea1c
#
_entry.id   cdf2b715ce99d0133c74730e54e7ea1c
#
_cell.length_a   1.000
_cell.length_b   1.000
_cell.length_c   1.000
_cell.angle_alpha   90.00
_cell.angle_beta   90.00
_cell.angle_gamma   90.00
#
_symmetry.space_group_name_H-M   'P 1'
#
loop_
_entity.id
_entity.type
_entity.pdbx_description
1 polymer ?
#
loop_
_entity_poly.entity_id
_entity_poly.type
_entity_poly.pdbx_seq_one_letter_code
_entity_poly.pdbx_strand_id
1 'polypeptide(L)'
;GDGKMEIIVGWRVSMELQALTVYTLEKDGSRELALSDYVKYAVADLDGDGQRELTVLRADETGAGTADCYLWKNGTLTLGSSIRVSMTMAELSQQGRITLDVLRSSTPAQFVTDVADSTRAITDVLVLRGGELTNLVLSAMTGVSGESSRFCTLYPTDINGDGVTEVPRTVPLSGDEESTASQRIDWISYDASGLAAKALSTYHAVEDGWYLRLPEGWAENIQA
;
A
#
# COMPACT_ATOMS: atom_id res chain seq x y z
N GLY A 1 -6.76 -21.09 -8.57
CA GLY A 1 -7.82 -21.63 -7.73
C GLY A 1 -8.25 -23.02 -8.17
N ASP A 2 -8.94 -23.73 -7.31
CA ASP A 2 -9.46 -25.08 -7.59
C ASP A 2 -10.77 -25.07 -8.42
N GLY A 3 -11.13 -23.93 -8.97
CA GLY A 3 -12.36 -23.71 -9.76
C GLY A 3 -13.62 -23.53 -8.90
N LYS A 4 -13.50 -23.46 -7.59
CA LYS A 4 -14.60 -23.13 -6.68
C LYS A 4 -14.68 -21.62 -6.46
N MET A 5 -15.82 -21.19 -5.99
CA MET A 5 -16.04 -19.79 -5.62
C MET A 5 -15.87 -19.63 -4.11
N GLU A 6 -15.03 -18.68 -3.74
CA GLU A 6 -14.86 -18.23 -2.37
C GLU A 6 -15.63 -16.93 -2.13
N ILE A 7 -16.17 -16.80 -0.92
CA ILE A 7 -16.89 -15.61 -0.47
C ILE A 7 -16.14 -15.04 0.74
N ILE A 8 -15.80 -13.76 0.66
CA ILE A 8 -15.20 -13.04 1.77
C ILE A 8 -16.30 -12.18 2.41
N VAL A 9 -16.51 -12.36 3.69
CA VAL A 9 -17.54 -11.65 4.46
C VAL A 9 -16.85 -10.86 5.56
N GLY A 10 -17.01 -9.54 5.51
CA GLY A 10 -16.60 -8.65 6.59
C GLY A 10 -17.74 -8.45 7.59
N TRP A 11 -17.48 -8.63 8.85
CA TRP A 11 -18.40 -8.48 9.95
C TRP A 11 -17.99 -7.33 10.84
N ARG A 12 -18.93 -6.49 11.25
CA ARG A 12 -18.73 -5.57 12.36
C ARG A 12 -19.16 -6.25 13.65
N VAL A 13 -18.19 -6.60 14.49
CA VAL A 13 -18.43 -7.26 15.78
C VAL A 13 -18.76 -6.23 16.87
N SER A 14 -18.08 -5.07 16.82
CA SER A 14 -18.33 -3.93 17.72
C SER A 14 -18.00 -2.62 16.99
N MET A 15 -18.01 -1.49 17.71
CA MET A 15 -17.56 -0.21 17.12
C MET A 15 -16.07 -0.20 16.75
N GLU A 16 -15.26 -1.02 17.42
CA GLU A 16 -13.81 -1.05 17.28
C GLU A 16 -13.29 -2.34 16.61
N LEU A 17 -14.11 -3.40 16.60
CA LEU A 17 -13.69 -4.71 16.10
C LEU A 17 -14.46 -5.10 14.84
N GLN A 18 -13.70 -5.37 13.79
CA GLN A 18 -14.19 -5.99 12.55
C GLN A 18 -13.52 -7.34 12.37
N ALA A 19 -14.27 -8.32 11.91
CA ALA A 19 -13.77 -9.65 11.59
C ALA A 19 -14.04 -9.99 10.13
N LEU A 20 -13.09 -10.68 9.50
CA LEU A 20 -13.17 -11.17 8.14
C LEU A 20 -13.27 -12.69 8.18
N THR A 21 -14.25 -13.25 7.48
CA THR A 21 -14.37 -14.70 7.30
C THR A 21 -14.37 -15.03 5.83
N VAL A 22 -13.60 -16.05 5.45
CA VAL A 22 -13.57 -16.59 4.09
C VAL A 22 -14.28 -17.93 4.07
N TYR A 23 -15.23 -18.10 3.17
CA TYR A 23 -15.98 -19.35 2.96
C TYR A 23 -15.75 -19.88 1.54
N THR A 24 -15.65 -21.21 1.43
CA THR A 24 -15.84 -21.89 0.13
C THR A 24 -17.25 -22.43 0.04
N LEU A 25 -17.84 -22.39 -1.17
CA LEU A 25 -19.15 -22.95 -1.43
C LEU A 25 -19.00 -24.43 -1.82
N GLU A 26 -19.72 -25.29 -1.13
CA GLU A 26 -19.81 -26.71 -1.41
C GLU A 26 -21.24 -27.09 -1.77
N LYS A 27 -21.46 -28.30 -2.28
CA LYS A 27 -22.79 -28.77 -2.74
C LYS A 27 -23.84 -28.74 -1.61
N ASP A 28 -23.40 -28.99 -0.39
CA ASP A 28 -24.28 -29.18 0.77
C ASP A 28 -24.18 -27.97 1.77
N GLY A 29 -23.60 -26.84 1.32
CA GLY A 29 -23.48 -25.65 2.16
C GLY A 29 -22.20 -24.86 1.94
N SER A 30 -21.71 -24.23 3.00
CA SER A 30 -20.44 -23.48 3.00
C SER A 30 -19.51 -24.02 4.07
N ARG A 31 -18.22 -23.98 3.80
CA ARG A 31 -17.18 -24.32 4.75
C ARG A 31 -16.27 -23.10 5.00
N GLU A 32 -16.05 -22.79 6.26
CA GLU A 32 -15.10 -21.74 6.65
C GLU A 32 -13.67 -22.16 6.31
N LEU A 33 -12.92 -21.23 5.72
CA LEU A 33 -11.51 -21.44 5.33
C LEU A 33 -10.57 -20.64 6.24
N ALA A 34 -10.95 -19.41 6.59
CA ALA A 34 -10.15 -18.54 7.44
C ALA A 34 -11.04 -17.55 8.18
N LEU A 35 -10.59 -17.15 9.37
CA LEU A 35 -11.16 -16.07 10.18
C LEU A 35 -10.03 -15.20 10.71
N SER A 36 -10.16 -13.88 10.62
CA SER A 36 -9.21 -12.91 11.16
C SER A 36 -9.93 -11.63 11.55
N ASP A 37 -9.41 -10.92 12.52
CA ASP A 37 -9.68 -9.48 12.65
C ASP A 37 -9.05 -8.72 11.47
N TYR A 38 -9.61 -7.59 11.11
CA TYR A 38 -9.10 -6.79 10.00
C TYR A 38 -9.48 -5.33 10.11
N VAL A 39 -8.70 -4.50 9.45
CA VAL A 39 -9.00 -3.10 9.17
C VAL A 39 -9.34 -2.91 7.71
N LYS A 40 -8.49 -3.48 6.85
CA LYS A 40 -8.65 -3.51 5.40
C LYS A 40 -8.16 -4.84 4.86
N TYR A 41 -8.61 -5.19 3.66
CA TYR A 41 -8.09 -6.34 2.95
C TYR A 41 -8.06 -6.09 1.44
N ALA A 42 -7.25 -6.87 0.75
CA ALA A 42 -7.20 -6.90 -0.70
C ALA A 42 -7.05 -8.33 -1.20
N VAL A 43 -7.53 -8.59 -2.42
CA VAL A 43 -7.41 -9.88 -3.10
C VAL A 43 -6.81 -9.64 -4.47
N ALA A 44 -5.63 -10.19 -4.71
CA ALA A 44 -4.91 -10.04 -5.97
C ALA A 44 -3.99 -11.24 -6.22
N ASP A 45 -3.67 -11.49 -7.47
CA ASP A 45 -2.58 -12.39 -7.87
C ASP A 45 -1.27 -11.60 -7.74
N LEU A 46 -0.55 -11.80 -6.64
CA LEU A 46 0.63 -11.01 -6.29
C LEU A 46 1.94 -11.63 -6.75
N ASP A 47 1.95 -12.92 -7.07
CA ASP A 47 3.15 -13.62 -7.55
C ASP A 47 3.05 -14.06 -9.02
N GLY A 48 1.88 -13.86 -9.64
CA GLY A 48 1.64 -14.15 -11.05
C GLY A 48 1.39 -15.63 -11.35
N ASP A 49 1.02 -16.44 -10.34
CA ASP A 49 0.74 -17.87 -10.49
C ASP A 49 -0.69 -18.19 -11.00
N GLY A 50 -1.53 -17.13 -11.13
CA GLY A 50 -2.93 -17.22 -11.55
C GLY A 50 -3.89 -17.54 -10.42
N GLN A 51 -3.43 -17.72 -9.20
CA GLN A 51 -4.25 -17.76 -7.99
C GLN A 51 -4.25 -16.39 -7.34
N ARG A 52 -5.23 -16.12 -6.52
CA ARG A 52 -5.32 -14.83 -5.83
C ARG A 52 -5.02 -15.02 -4.35
N GLU A 53 -4.10 -14.25 -3.85
CA GLU A 53 -3.82 -14.13 -2.44
C GLU A 53 -4.81 -13.20 -1.76
N LEU A 54 -5.03 -13.44 -0.47
CA LEU A 54 -5.74 -12.53 0.42
C LEU A 54 -4.73 -11.85 1.35
N THR A 55 -4.58 -10.53 1.22
CA THR A 55 -3.83 -9.72 2.18
C THR A 55 -4.79 -9.07 3.16
N VAL A 56 -4.54 -9.25 4.46
CA VAL A 56 -5.34 -8.68 5.55
C VAL A 56 -4.46 -7.73 6.35
N LEU A 57 -4.87 -6.46 6.44
CA LEU A 57 -4.24 -5.47 7.32
C LEU A 57 -4.96 -5.49 8.67
N ARG A 58 -4.20 -5.70 9.73
CA ARG A 58 -4.70 -5.75 11.10
C ARG A 58 -3.68 -5.23 12.12
N ALA A 59 -4.06 -5.10 13.38
CA ALA A 59 -3.12 -4.88 14.47
C ALA A 59 -2.52 -6.20 14.95
N ASP A 60 -1.25 -6.18 15.32
CA ASP A 60 -0.66 -7.22 16.14
C ASP A 60 -1.04 -7.05 17.63
N GLU A 61 -0.53 -7.94 18.49
CA GLU A 61 -0.78 -7.91 19.93
C GLU A 61 -0.28 -6.61 20.62
N THR A 62 0.62 -5.88 19.98
CA THR A 62 1.17 -4.60 20.47
C THR A 62 0.41 -3.40 19.94
N GLY A 63 -0.55 -3.61 19.03
CA GLY A 63 -1.28 -2.55 18.33
C GLY A 63 -0.56 -2.01 17.09
N ALA A 64 0.59 -2.59 16.72
CA ALA A 64 1.27 -2.21 15.49
C ALA A 64 0.56 -2.80 14.25
N GLY A 65 0.58 -2.05 13.14
CA GLY A 65 0.01 -2.51 11.90
C GLY A 65 0.80 -3.65 11.27
N THR A 66 0.11 -4.70 10.85
CA THR A 66 0.66 -5.85 10.12
C THR A 66 -0.13 -6.12 8.86
N ALA A 67 0.55 -6.69 7.87
CA ALA A 67 -0.04 -7.25 6.67
C ALA A 67 0.16 -8.77 6.69
N ASP A 68 -0.94 -9.50 6.80
CA ASP A 68 -0.97 -10.97 6.76
C ASP A 68 -1.33 -11.41 5.34
N CYS A 69 -0.49 -12.23 4.72
CA CYS A 69 -0.74 -12.79 3.40
C CYS A 69 -1.18 -14.25 3.51
N TYR A 70 -2.38 -14.54 3.05
CA TYR A 70 -2.95 -15.88 2.99
C TYR A 70 -2.83 -16.44 1.58
N LEU A 71 -2.31 -17.64 1.49
CA LEU A 71 -2.03 -18.37 0.25
C LEU A 71 -2.93 -19.61 0.15
N TRP A 72 -3.30 -19.96 -1.08
CA TRP A 72 -3.93 -21.24 -1.37
C TRP A 72 -2.93 -22.38 -1.31
N LYS A 73 -3.16 -23.34 -0.42
CA LYS A 73 -2.37 -24.58 -0.33
C LYS A 73 -3.29 -25.79 -0.15
N ASN A 74 -3.27 -26.73 -1.09
CA ASN A 74 -4.04 -27.97 -1.00
C ASN A 74 -5.55 -27.77 -0.77
N GLY A 75 -6.16 -26.78 -1.42
CA GLY A 75 -7.59 -26.47 -1.31
C GLY A 75 -7.99 -25.82 0.03
N THR A 76 -7.03 -25.27 0.76
CA THR A 76 -7.23 -24.47 1.98
C THR A 76 -6.50 -23.13 1.87
N LEU A 77 -7.02 -22.15 2.57
CA LEU A 77 -6.39 -20.83 2.71
C LEU A 77 -5.55 -20.83 3.98
N THR A 78 -4.24 -20.64 3.86
CA THR A 78 -3.30 -20.70 4.97
C THR A 78 -2.48 -19.43 5.06
N LEU A 79 -2.19 -18.97 6.27
CA LEU A 79 -1.26 -17.86 6.49
C LEU A 79 0.13 -18.26 5.96
N GLY A 80 0.60 -17.53 4.93
CA GLY A 80 1.92 -17.73 4.34
C GLY A 80 2.98 -16.89 5.03
N SER A 81 2.70 -15.60 5.21
CA SER A 81 3.62 -14.65 5.84
C SER A 81 2.86 -13.52 6.54
N SER A 82 3.52 -12.90 7.50
CA SER A 82 3.04 -11.71 8.19
C SER A 82 4.19 -10.71 8.30
N ILE A 83 3.97 -9.48 7.88
CA ILE A 83 4.99 -8.42 7.91
C ILE A 83 4.43 -7.14 8.54
N ARG A 84 5.34 -6.33 9.05
CA ARG A 84 5.01 -5.02 9.59
C ARG A 84 4.70 -4.01 8.48
N VAL A 85 3.71 -3.15 8.70
CA VAL A 85 3.45 -1.93 7.95
C VAL A 85 3.72 -0.71 8.81
N SER A 86 3.92 0.44 8.18
CA SER A 86 4.37 1.67 8.85
C SER A 86 3.37 2.23 9.85
N MET A 87 2.09 2.01 9.60
CA MET A 87 1.02 2.71 10.32
C MET A 87 0.31 1.79 11.31
N THR A 88 -0.21 2.38 12.37
CA THR A 88 -1.07 1.69 13.32
C THR A 88 -2.43 1.38 12.73
N MET A 89 -3.16 0.47 13.37
CA MET A 89 -4.51 0.12 12.93
C MET A 89 -5.46 1.32 12.95
N ALA A 90 -5.35 2.20 13.93
CA ALA A 90 -6.21 3.38 14.06
C ALA A 90 -6.03 4.33 12.87
N GLU A 91 -4.78 4.54 12.43
CA GLU A 91 -4.44 5.36 11.27
C GLU A 91 -4.95 4.74 9.97
N LEU A 92 -4.70 3.43 9.75
CA LEU A 92 -5.19 2.71 8.57
C LEU A 92 -6.72 2.69 8.45
N SER A 93 -7.46 2.73 9.55
CA SER A 93 -8.91 2.57 9.57
C SER A 93 -9.67 3.74 8.94
N GLN A 94 -9.15 4.96 9.04
CA GLN A 94 -9.85 6.18 8.63
C GLN A 94 -9.72 6.46 7.14
N GLN A 95 -8.54 6.81 6.66
CA GLN A 95 -8.30 7.25 5.29
C GLN A 95 -7.38 6.32 4.49
N GLY A 96 -6.87 5.26 5.13
CA GLY A 96 -5.95 4.33 4.51
C GLY A 96 -6.55 3.65 3.28
N ARG A 97 -5.71 3.42 2.26
CA ARG A 97 -6.08 2.76 0.99
C ARG A 97 -5.09 1.66 0.65
N ILE A 98 -5.62 0.62 0.01
CA ILE A 98 -4.80 -0.36 -0.70
C ILE A 98 -5.04 -0.14 -2.19
N THR A 99 -3.97 0.19 -2.92
CA THR A 99 -3.98 0.21 -4.39
C THR A 99 -3.23 -1.01 -4.89
N LEU A 100 -3.81 -1.70 -5.86
CA LEU A 100 -3.23 -2.87 -6.52
C LEU A 100 -2.75 -2.43 -7.90
N ASP A 101 -1.47 -2.54 -8.17
CA ASP A 101 -0.88 -2.13 -9.43
C ASP A 101 0.49 -2.79 -9.62
N VAL A 102 1.29 -2.32 -10.56
CA VAL A 102 2.57 -2.92 -10.89
C VAL A 102 3.74 -1.97 -10.67
N LEU A 103 4.85 -2.56 -10.27
CA LEU A 103 6.17 -1.93 -10.26
C LEU A 103 6.84 -2.06 -11.63
N ARG A 104 8.04 -1.49 -11.76
CA ARG A 104 8.90 -1.75 -12.94
C ARG A 104 9.06 -3.24 -13.19
N SER A 105 9.19 -3.62 -14.46
CA SER A 105 9.20 -5.01 -14.91
C SER A 105 7.89 -5.78 -14.66
N SER A 106 6.76 -5.04 -14.60
CA SER A 106 5.41 -5.60 -14.45
C SER A 106 5.26 -6.52 -13.22
N THR A 107 5.98 -6.23 -12.15
CA THR A 107 5.86 -6.96 -10.89
C THR A 107 4.60 -6.49 -10.15
N PRO A 108 3.63 -7.36 -9.86
CA PRO A 108 2.46 -6.98 -9.07
C PRO A 108 2.86 -6.49 -7.68
N ALA A 109 2.17 -5.46 -7.18
CA ALA A 109 2.43 -4.90 -5.87
C ALA A 109 1.15 -4.34 -5.22
N GLN A 110 1.19 -4.25 -3.91
CA GLN A 110 0.19 -3.53 -3.12
C GLN A 110 0.83 -2.29 -2.52
N PHE A 111 0.20 -1.14 -2.76
CA PHE A 111 0.57 0.12 -2.16
C PHE A 111 -0.39 0.41 -1.01
N VAL A 112 0.09 0.26 0.20
CA VAL A 112 -0.68 0.56 1.42
C VAL A 112 -0.38 1.99 1.81
N THR A 113 -1.30 2.89 1.49
CA THR A 113 -1.17 4.31 1.82
C THR A 113 -2.10 4.65 2.97
N ASP A 114 -1.57 5.33 3.95
CA ASP A 114 -2.34 5.95 5.01
C ASP A 114 -2.07 7.45 5.09
N VAL A 115 -3.05 8.17 5.63
CA VAL A 115 -3.01 9.61 5.85
C VAL A 115 -3.15 9.86 7.34
N ALA A 116 -2.03 10.09 8.01
CA ALA A 116 -2.02 10.48 9.41
C ALA A 116 -2.43 11.94 9.52
N ASP A 117 -3.25 12.26 10.50
CA ASP A 117 -3.71 13.61 10.90
C ASP A 117 -4.21 14.55 9.76
N SER A 118 -4.67 13.98 8.64
CA SER A 118 -5.12 14.66 7.42
C SER A 118 -4.06 15.48 6.66
N THR A 119 -2.83 15.51 7.13
CA THR A 119 -1.74 16.30 6.52
C THR A 119 -0.58 15.45 6.01
N ARG A 120 -0.28 14.33 6.67
CA ARG A 120 0.83 13.45 6.33
C ARG A 120 0.35 12.13 5.74
N ALA A 121 0.90 11.74 4.61
CA ALA A 121 0.71 10.43 4.01
C ALA A 121 2.01 9.62 4.03
N ILE A 122 1.88 8.32 4.24
CA ILE A 122 2.97 7.33 4.14
C ILE A 122 2.47 6.19 3.26
N THR A 123 3.36 5.61 2.46
CA THR A 123 3.04 4.45 1.61
C THR A 123 4.04 3.34 1.86
N ASP A 124 3.53 2.18 2.21
CA ASP A 124 4.26 0.92 2.17
C ASP A 124 4.08 0.26 0.80
N VAL A 125 5.12 -0.37 0.28
CA VAL A 125 5.09 -1.08 -1.00
C VAL A 125 5.33 -2.55 -0.76
N LEU A 126 4.28 -3.36 -0.91
CA LEU A 126 4.30 -4.78 -0.59
C LEU A 126 4.37 -5.62 -1.87
N VAL A 127 5.28 -6.56 -1.90
CA VAL A 127 5.42 -7.56 -2.98
C VAL A 127 5.46 -8.97 -2.40
N LEU A 128 4.92 -9.94 -3.13
CA LEU A 128 4.98 -11.36 -2.76
C LEU A 128 6.08 -12.06 -3.57
N ARG A 129 6.96 -12.79 -2.90
CA ARG A 129 8.03 -13.54 -3.55
C ARG A 129 8.25 -14.88 -2.86
N GLY A 130 8.13 -15.94 -3.61
CA GLY A 130 8.33 -17.29 -3.07
C GLY A 130 7.39 -17.63 -1.91
N GLY A 131 6.22 -16.99 -1.86
CA GLY A 131 5.24 -17.15 -0.79
C GLY A 131 5.50 -16.29 0.46
N GLU A 132 6.47 -15.37 0.38
CA GLU A 132 6.77 -14.42 1.46
C GLU A 132 6.48 -12.98 1.02
N LEU A 133 5.67 -12.29 1.80
CA LEU A 133 5.39 -10.87 1.62
C LEU A 133 6.59 -10.05 2.10
N THR A 134 6.94 -9.01 1.35
CA THR A 134 8.05 -8.10 1.69
C THR A 134 7.58 -6.66 1.53
N ASN A 135 7.90 -5.80 2.49
CA ASN A 135 7.73 -4.36 2.38
C ASN A 135 9.04 -3.76 1.87
N LEU A 136 9.03 -3.28 0.63
CA LEU A 136 10.25 -2.83 -0.08
C LEU A 136 10.82 -1.52 0.46
N VAL A 137 10.01 -0.71 1.13
CA VAL A 137 10.36 0.66 1.53
C VAL A 137 10.42 0.84 3.05
N LEU A 138 10.15 -0.21 3.81
CA LEU A 138 10.20 -0.18 5.27
C LEU A 138 11.64 -0.07 5.76
N SER A 139 11.94 0.97 6.52
CA SER A 139 13.25 1.12 7.15
C SER A 139 13.41 0.11 8.29
N ALA A 140 14.44 -0.73 8.21
CA ALA A 140 14.78 -1.67 9.27
C ALA A 140 15.18 -0.97 10.58
N MET A 141 15.62 0.29 10.52
CA MET A 141 16.03 1.06 11.69
C MET A 141 14.85 1.68 12.43
N THR A 142 13.87 2.21 11.70
CA THR A 142 12.76 2.98 12.28
C THR A 142 11.46 2.18 12.31
N GLY A 143 11.33 1.14 11.48
CA GLY A 143 10.07 0.40 11.28
C GLY A 143 9.00 1.22 10.56
N VAL A 144 9.40 2.27 9.84
CA VAL A 144 8.51 3.17 9.10
C VAL A 144 9.06 3.38 7.69
N SER A 145 8.19 3.45 6.70
CA SER A 145 8.51 3.79 5.30
C SER A 145 8.69 5.31 5.13
N GLY A 146 9.61 5.87 5.93
CA GLY A 146 9.76 7.31 6.12
C GLY A 146 10.09 8.08 4.83
N GLU A 147 10.77 7.45 3.88
CA GLU A 147 11.08 8.09 2.60
C GLU A 147 9.84 8.36 1.73
N SER A 148 8.74 7.64 1.96
CA SER A 148 7.46 7.88 1.31
C SER A 148 6.58 8.90 2.05
N SER A 149 7.04 9.41 3.20
CA SER A 149 6.32 10.41 3.99
C SER A 149 6.22 11.74 3.24
N ARG A 150 5.02 12.31 3.22
CA ARG A 150 4.70 13.53 2.52
C ARG A 150 3.61 14.33 3.22
N PHE A 151 3.60 15.64 2.99
CA PHE A 151 2.62 16.58 3.58
C PHE A 151 1.36 16.76 2.72
N CYS A 152 1.04 15.83 1.82
CA CYS A 152 -0.13 15.92 0.97
C CYS A 152 -0.84 14.58 0.86
N THR A 153 -2.12 14.63 0.47
CA THR A 153 -2.98 13.44 0.29
C THR A 153 -2.85 12.83 -1.11
N LEU A 154 -1.69 12.96 -1.75
CA LEU A 154 -1.41 12.31 -3.02
C LEU A 154 -1.22 10.81 -2.82
N TYR A 155 -1.82 10.03 -3.69
CA TYR A 155 -1.73 8.57 -3.67
C TYR A 155 -0.80 8.08 -4.78
N PRO A 156 -0.21 6.87 -4.63
CA PRO A 156 0.50 6.22 -5.71
C PRO A 156 -0.36 6.14 -6.97
N THR A 157 0.24 6.46 -8.10
CA THR A 157 -0.42 6.43 -9.40
C THR A 157 0.63 6.37 -10.52
N ASP A 158 0.25 5.86 -11.69
CA ASP A 158 1.03 6.01 -12.91
C ASP A 158 0.90 7.47 -13.39
N ILE A 159 1.85 8.31 -12.97
CA ILE A 159 1.81 9.76 -13.22
C ILE A 159 2.24 10.13 -14.64
N ASN A 160 2.96 9.25 -15.31
CA ASN A 160 3.54 9.53 -16.62
C ASN A 160 2.89 8.72 -17.75
N GLY A 161 2.02 7.74 -17.45
CA GLY A 161 1.31 6.90 -18.41
C GLY A 161 2.16 5.77 -18.99
N ASP A 162 3.21 5.32 -18.29
CA ASP A 162 4.09 4.24 -18.75
C ASP A 162 3.68 2.85 -18.27
N GLY A 163 2.59 2.76 -17.49
CA GLY A 163 2.06 1.53 -16.94
C GLY A 163 2.78 1.06 -15.65
N VAL A 164 3.58 1.93 -15.03
CA VAL A 164 4.22 1.69 -13.74
C VAL A 164 3.64 2.67 -12.71
N THR A 165 3.40 2.20 -11.51
CA THR A 165 2.91 3.08 -10.43
C THR A 165 4.08 3.69 -9.66
N GLU A 166 4.07 5.01 -9.58
CA GLU A 166 5.00 5.79 -8.78
C GLU A 166 4.41 6.17 -7.42
N VAL A 167 5.30 6.24 -6.43
CA VAL A 167 5.01 6.73 -5.08
C VAL A 167 5.47 8.19 -4.98
N PRO A 168 4.57 9.13 -4.64
CA PRO A 168 4.94 10.53 -4.48
C PRO A 168 5.76 10.73 -3.19
N ARG A 169 6.81 11.53 -3.28
CA ARG A 169 7.68 11.93 -2.18
C ARG A 169 7.85 13.44 -2.17
N THR A 170 7.53 14.08 -1.04
CA THR A 170 7.77 15.52 -0.90
C THR A 170 9.26 15.82 -0.84
N VAL A 171 9.67 16.82 -1.60
CA VAL A 171 11.00 17.40 -1.51
C VAL A 171 10.83 18.85 -1.03
N PRO A 172 11.39 19.21 0.13
CA PRO A 172 11.32 20.57 0.63
C PRO A 172 11.88 21.57 -0.39
N LEU A 173 11.18 22.65 -0.59
CA LEU A 173 11.72 23.81 -1.31
C LEU A 173 12.64 24.60 -0.36
N SER A 174 13.76 25.10 -0.88
CA SER A 174 14.71 25.84 -0.06
C SER A 174 14.07 27.09 0.52
N GLY A 175 14.01 27.19 1.84
CA GLY A 175 13.50 28.33 2.59
C GLY A 175 12.21 28.10 3.38
N ASP A 176 11.47 27.01 3.12
CA ASP A 176 10.19 26.77 3.80
C ASP A 176 9.94 25.27 3.99
N GLU A 177 10.58 24.67 5.00
CA GLU A 177 10.44 23.23 5.30
C GLU A 177 9.04 22.85 5.83
N GLU A 178 8.22 23.83 6.23
CA GLU A 178 6.91 23.60 6.84
C GLU A 178 5.73 24.06 5.96
N SER A 179 5.97 24.70 4.82
CA SER A 179 4.88 25.15 3.93
C SER A 179 4.13 23.99 3.30
N THR A 180 2.82 23.94 3.53
CA THR A 180 1.92 23.00 2.87
C THR A 180 1.27 23.57 1.61
N ALA A 181 1.39 24.89 1.38
CA ALA A 181 0.71 25.57 0.28
C ALA A 181 1.30 25.24 -1.09
N SER A 182 2.63 25.04 -1.16
CA SER A 182 3.32 24.73 -2.40
C SER A 182 4.39 23.66 -2.15
N GLN A 183 4.39 22.62 -2.96
CA GLN A 183 5.31 21.48 -2.76
C GLN A 183 5.89 20.98 -4.08
N ARG A 184 7.18 20.66 -4.05
CA ARG A 184 7.78 19.82 -5.07
C ARG A 184 7.59 18.36 -4.69
N ILE A 185 7.08 17.57 -5.61
CA ILE A 185 6.89 16.13 -5.46
C ILE A 185 7.78 15.40 -6.46
N ASP A 186 8.67 14.55 -5.97
CA ASP A 186 9.37 13.58 -6.78
C ASP A 186 8.55 12.28 -6.81
N TRP A 187 8.30 11.76 -8.01
CA TRP A 187 7.57 10.52 -8.25
C TRP A 187 8.55 9.39 -8.44
N ILE A 188 8.49 8.42 -7.52
CA ILE A 188 9.49 7.37 -7.38
C ILE A 188 8.89 6.03 -7.80
N SER A 189 9.44 5.42 -8.84
CA SER A 189 9.17 4.04 -9.21
C SER A 189 10.13 3.09 -8.48
N TYR A 190 9.67 1.89 -8.19
CA TYR A 190 10.47 0.83 -7.60
C TYR A 190 10.53 -0.38 -8.53
N ASP A 191 11.60 -1.14 -8.45
CA ASP A 191 11.60 -2.49 -8.99
C ASP A 191 11.30 -3.51 -7.88
N ALA A 192 11.18 -4.76 -8.29
CA ALA A 192 10.90 -5.84 -7.37
C ALA A 192 11.99 -6.04 -6.28
N SER A 193 13.19 -5.50 -6.41
CA SER A 193 14.24 -5.53 -5.36
C SER A 193 14.15 -4.36 -4.38
N GLY A 194 13.26 -3.39 -4.64
CA GLY A 194 13.16 -2.15 -3.88
C GLY A 194 14.10 -1.05 -4.38
N LEU A 195 14.78 -1.25 -5.54
CA LEU A 195 15.61 -0.21 -6.12
C LEU A 195 14.73 0.94 -6.63
N ALA A 196 14.89 2.10 -6.01
CA ALA A 196 14.16 3.31 -6.36
C ALA A 196 14.75 4.00 -7.61
N ALA A 197 13.87 4.59 -8.43
CA ALA A 197 14.25 5.48 -9.51
C ALA A 197 13.23 6.63 -9.60
N LYS A 198 13.73 7.85 -9.78
CA LYS A 198 12.86 9.00 -10.01
C LYS A 198 12.33 8.97 -11.45
N ALA A 199 11.01 8.92 -11.61
CA ALA A 199 10.35 8.97 -12.91
C ALA A 199 10.23 10.41 -13.41
N LEU A 200 9.73 11.31 -12.55
CA LEU A 200 9.62 12.74 -12.86
C LEU A 200 9.43 13.56 -11.56
N SER A 201 9.43 14.88 -11.70
CA SER A 201 9.08 15.80 -10.64
C SER A 201 7.90 16.68 -11.04
N THR A 202 7.08 17.02 -10.06
CA THR A 202 5.96 17.96 -10.22
C THR A 202 6.02 19.05 -9.15
N TYR A 203 5.49 20.20 -9.47
CA TYR A 203 5.21 21.25 -8.51
C TYR A 203 3.70 21.27 -8.24
N HIS A 204 3.30 21.25 -7.00
CA HIS A 204 1.90 21.25 -6.60
C HIS A 204 1.56 22.55 -5.86
N ALA A 205 0.53 23.24 -6.33
CA ALA A 205 -0.19 24.26 -5.58
C ALA A 205 -1.37 23.55 -4.88
N VAL A 206 -1.15 23.12 -3.64
CA VAL A 206 -2.08 22.21 -2.94
C VAL A 206 -3.42 22.91 -2.67
N GLU A 207 -3.41 24.19 -2.30
CA GLU A 207 -4.62 24.97 -2.02
C GLU A 207 -5.44 25.25 -3.28
N ASP A 208 -4.79 25.45 -4.42
CA ASP A 208 -5.43 25.74 -5.68
C ASP A 208 -5.82 24.49 -6.48
N GLY A 209 -5.35 23.31 -6.06
CA GLY A 209 -5.69 22.02 -6.65
C GLY A 209 -5.12 21.77 -8.04
N TRP A 210 -4.00 22.39 -8.41
CA TRP A 210 -3.31 22.13 -9.68
C TRP A 210 -1.86 21.72 -9.48
N TYR A 211 -1.30 21.07 -10.48
CA TYR A 211 0.13 20.74 -10.52
C TYR A 211 0.73 20.99 -11.90
N LEU A 212 2.04 21.20 -11.92
CA LEU A 212 2.85 21.38 -13.12
C LEU A 212 3.94 20.31 -13.16
N ARG A 213 4.05 19.58 -14.26
CA ARG A 213 5.19 18.71 -14.51
C ARG A 213 6.43 19.57 -14.75
N LEU A 214 7.48 19.32 -14.00
CA LEU A 214 8.73 20.06 -14.11
C LEU A 214 9.58 19.49 -15.25
N PRO A 215 10.11 20.32 -16.15
CA PRO A 215 11.12 19.90 -17.11
C PRO A 215 12.36 19.35 -16.40
N GLU A 216 13.08 18.46 -17.08
CA GLU A 216 14.36 17.96 -16.59
C GLU A 216 15.33 19.10 -16.31
N GLY A 217 16.01 19.06 -15.17
CA GLY A 217 16.91 20.12 -14.69
C GLY A 217 16.25 21.32 -14.00
N TRP A 218 14.92 21.50 -14.09
CA TRP A 218 14.23 22.57 -13.35
C TRP A 218 14.02 22.21 -11.88
N ALA A 219 13.82 20.94 -11.61
CA ALA A 219 13.52 20.45 -10.26
C ALA A 219 14.58 20.83 -9.22
N GLU A 220 15.83 21.02 -9.64
CA GLU A 220 16.95 21.38 -8.75
C GLU A 220 17.10 22.90 -8.53
N ASN A 221 16.39 23.71 -9.32
CA ASN A 221 16.55 25.17 -9.35
C ASN A 221 15.29 25.93 -8.91
N ILE A 222 14.22 25.24 -8.50
CA ILE A 222 13.02 25.90 -8.02
C ILE A 222 13.25 26.30 -6.57
N GLN A 223 13.11 27.60 -6.32
CA GLN A 223 13.05 28.21 -4.99
C GLN A 223 11.66 28.81 -4.77
N ALA A 224 11.12 28.67 -3.59
CA ALA A 224 9.86 29.31 -3.18
C ALA A 224 10.11 30.77 -2.77
#